data_6ad180fa4de50a50e360ecf0de7f0c61
#
_entry.id   6ad180fa4de50a50e360ecf0de7f0c61
#
_cell.length_a   1.000
_cell.length_b   1.000
_cell.length_c   1.000
_cell.angle_alpha   90.00
_cell.angle_beta   90.00
_cell.angle_gamma   90.00
#
_symmetry.space_group_name_H-M   'P 1'
#
loop_
_entity.id
_entity.type
_entity.pdbx_description
1 polymer ?
#
loop_
_entity_poly.entity_id
_entity_poly.type
_entity_poly.pdbx_seq_one_letter_code
_entity_poly.pdbx_strand_id
1 'polypeptide(L)'
;MNARLRRVIVSTAGLALALSMTAACGKAGGDKKDSAASGDTTSIGLLLPENASSVRYESFDRPFIEAKVKSLCASCKVLYNNAQGSAAKQKQQFDTLLAQGVKVIILDAYNAESTQGWVQEAAAKGVKVVAYDRLATGPVAAYASFDNEKVGELQGQALLDALGPQAPDANIVMINGDEADPNAAQFKTGAHKVLDGKIKKVVYEQSGQWDPIVAGQKAAAAVTQLGKNGFQAVYSANDGMAGAIITQLQGSGIKVPVGGQDAGLDAIQRIVNGDQAFTIYKAYRPLADTAAELAVDLLQGKDVKSVATTTVDSSTDKNIPAKLLDAKVVTKANIAQTVIADGLYKASDICTADYAAACTAAGLK
;
A
#
# COMPACT_ATOMS: atom_id res chain seq x y z
N MET A 1 62.96 -7.73 -16.68
CA MET A 1 63.98 -6.73 -17.02
C MET A 1 63.60 -5.42 -16.38
N ASN A 2 64.42 -4.98 -15.43
CA ASN A 2 64.73 -3.61 -14.95
C ASN A 2 63.57 -2.71 -14.52
N ALA A 3 63.31 -2.52 -13.24
CA ALA A 3 64.04 -1.82 -12.17
C ALA A 3 64.29 -0.33 -12.50
N ARG A 4 63.70 0.55 -11.68
CA ARG A 4 64.42 1.62 -10.98
C ARG A 4 63.56 2.37 -9.95
N LEU A 5 63.88 2.10 -8.75
CA LEU A 5 63.84 2.86 -7.51
C LEU A 5 64.29 4.33 -7.69
N ARG A 6 63.64 5.30 -7.06
CA ARG A 6 64.31 6.49 -6.50
C ARG A 6 63.60 6.93 -5.21
N ARG A 7 64.31 6.71 -4.11
CA ARG A 7 64.15 7.38 -2.82
C ARG A 7 64.79 8.76 -2.91
N VAL A 8 64.19 9.77 -2.28
CA VAL A 8 64.93 10.90 -1.69
C VAL A 8 64.32 11.21 -0.33
N ILE A 9 65.23 11.37 0.61
CA ILE A 9 65.15 11.49 2.07
C ILE A 9 65.43 12.98 2.44
N VAL A 10 64.87 13.41 3.65
CA VAL A 10 65.42 14.44 4.57
C VAL A 10 65.03 15.89 4.26
N SER A 11 64.47 16.67 5.22
CA SER A 11 65.12 17.10 6.44
C SER A 11 64.14 17.81 7.43
N THR A 12 64.44 17.58 8.68
CA THR A 12 63.99 18.19 9.93
C THR A 12 64.32 19.68 10.03
N ALA A 13 63.44 20.44 10.67
CA ALA A 13 63.83 21.55 11.57
C ALA A 13 62.71 21.85 12.55
N GLY A 14 62.96 21.68 13.80
CA GLY A 14 62.15 22.06 14.95
C GLY A 14 62.50 23.49 15.41
N LEU A 15 61.52 24.11 16.06
CA LEU A 15 61.80 25.13 17.07
C LEU A 15 60.67 25.17 18.11
N ALA A 16 61.03 25.02 19.36
CA ALA A 16 60.23 25.18 20.55
C ALA A 16 60.29 26.63 21.04
N LEU A 17 59.26 27.15 21.70
CA LEU A 17 59.23 28.15 22.77
C LEU A 17 57.78 28.62 22.90
N ALA A 18 57.16 28.93 24.02
CA ALA A 18 57.46 28.89 25.43
C ALA A 18 56.12 29.04 26.19
N LEU A 19 56.08 28.57 27.41
CA LEU A 19 55.00 28.71 28.39
C LEU A 19 54.64 30.13 28.69
N SER A 20 53.33 30.41 28.90
CA SER A 20 52.88 31.39 29.91
C SER A 20 51.61 30.85 30.59
N MET A 21 51.76 30.43 31.84
CA MET A 21 50.67 30.20 32.79
C MET A 21 50.09 31.52 33.25
N THR A 22 48.78 31.67 33.22
CA THR A 22 48.05 32.53 34.17
C THR A 22 46.87 31.74 34.72
N ALA A 23 46.95 31.43 36.00
CA ALA A 23 45.91 30.91 36.81
C ALA A 23 44.87 32.01 37.10
N ALA A 24 43.59 31.75 36.83
CA ALA A 24 42.49 32.48 37.45
C ALA A 24 41.45 31.46 37.91
N CYS A 25 41.36 31.25 39.22
CA CYS A 25 40.24 30.55 39.85
C CYS A 25 38.97 31.34 39.68
N GLY A 26 37.95 30.71 39.07
CA GLY A 26 36.58 31.19 39.05
C GLY A 26 35.64 29.97 39.16
N LYS A 27 35.07 29.83 40.35
CA LYS A 27 34.11 28.79 40.75
C LYS A 27 32.75 29.12 40.14
N ALA A 28 32.25 28.27 39.21
CA ALA A 28 30.82 28.23 38.88
C ALA A 28 30.50 26.83 38.43
N GLY A 29 29.74 26.10 39.24
CA GLY A 29 29.08 24.83 38.83
C GLY A 29 28.09 25.12 37.72
N GLY A 30 28.22 24.39 36.65
CA GLY A 30 27.28 24.34 35.55
C GLY A 30 27.23 22.90 35.10
N ASP A 31 26.18 22.22 35.51
CA ASP A 31 25.83 20.90 34.96
C ASP A 31 25.83 21.01 33.44
N LYS A 32 26.79 20.38 32.78
CA LYS A 32 26.66 20.01 31.39
C LYS A 32 25.59 18.92 31.34
N LYS A 33 24.33 19.34 31.17
CA LYS A 33 23.35 18.48 30.54
C LYS A 33 23.92 18.13 29.18
N ASP A 34 24.31 16.87 29.04
CA ASP A 34 24.42 16.24 27.72
C ASP A 34 23.13 16.54 26.98
N SER A 35 23.22 17.41 25.99
CA SER A 35 22.14 17.61 25.03
C SER A 35 22.07 16.32 24.22
N ALA A 36 21.36 15.32 24.76
CA ALA A 36 20.78 14.29 23.92
C ALA A 36 20.03 15.08 22.83
N ALA A 37 20.37 14.83 21.58
CA ALA A 37 19.68 15.41 20.45
C ALA A 37 18.18 15.22 20.70
N SER A 38 17.46 16.30 21.01
CA SER A 38 16.03 16.27 21.14
C SER A 38 15.52 15.95 19.73
N GLY A 39 15.24 14.69 19.49
CA GLY A 39 14.60 14.28 18.25
C GLY A 39 13.39 15.18 18.00
N ASP A 40 13.18 15.56 16.76
CA ASP A 40 12.05 16.43 16.37
C ASP A 40 10.76 15.72 16.78
N THR A 41 10.20 16.09 17.95
CA THR A 41 9.03 15.47 18.56
C THR A 41 7.74 15.67 17.75
N THR A 42 7.83 16.43 16.67
CA THR A 42 6.72 16.75 15.77
C THR A 42 6.80 16.00 14.43
N SER A 43 7.75 15.09 14.27
CA SER A 43 7.91 14.33 13.02
C SER A 43 7.19 12.98 13.07
N ILE A 44 6.45 12.70 11.99
CA ILE A 44 5.77 11.44 11.71
C ILE A 44 6.47 10.77 10.52
N GLY A 45 6.87 9.51 10.66
CA GLY A 45 7.36 8.70 9.54
C GLY A 45 6.19 8.19 8.70
N LEU A 46 6.35 8.19 7.38
CA LEU A 46 5.41 7.56 6.44
C LEU A 46 6.18 6.59 5.54
N LEU A 47 5.86 5.30 5.65
CA LEU A 47 6.46 4.24 4.84
C LEU A 47 5.40 3.56 4.00
N LEU A 48 5.50 3.71 2.67
CA LEU A 48 4.63 3.05 1.70
C LEU A 48 5.37 1.92 0.98
N PRO A 49 4.65 0.87 0.50
CA PRO A 49 5.29 -0.40 0.16
C PRO A 49 5.92 -0.41 -1.25
N GLU A 50 5.25 0.18 -2.26
CA GLU A 50 5.65 0.03 -3.66
C GLU A 50 4.87 0.97 -4.59
N ASN A 51 5.12 0.89 -5.91
CA ASN A 51 4.43 1.67 -6.95
C ASN A 51 4.05 0.82 -8.17
N ALA A 52 4.43 -0.47 -8.18
CA ALA A 52 4.30 -1.30 -9.38
C ALA A 52 2.87 -1.82 -9.59
N SER A 53 2.19 -2.23 -8.49
CA SER A 53 0.84 -2.79 -8.57
C SER A 53 -0.23 -1.72 -8.67
N SER A 54 0.02 -0.55 -8.10
CA SER A 54 -0.93 0.56 -8.07
C SER A 54 -0.21 1.89 -7.91
N VAL A 55 -0.59 2.86 -8.71
CA VAL A 55 -0.10 4.25 -8.61
C VAL A 55 -0.70 4.99 -7.40
N ARG A 56 -1.63 4.37 -6.66
CA ARG A 56 -2.38 5.01 -5.58
C ARG A 56 -1.48 5.62 -4.52
N TYR A 57 -0.41 4.91 -4.14
CA TYR A 57 0.45 5.29 -3.03
C TYR A 57 1.09 6.67 -3.21
N GLU A 58 1.60 6.97 -4.41
CA GLU A 58 2.19 8.28 -4.71
C GLU A 58 1.15 9.32 -5.12
N SER A 59 0.13 8.90 -5.87
CA SER A 59 -0.84 9.83 -6.45
C SER A 59 -1.92 10.27 -5.47
N PHE A 60 -2.22 9.46 -4.46
CA PHE A 60 -3.35 9.68 -3.55
C PHE A 60 -2.97 9.53 -2.07
N ASP A 61 -2.49 8.36 -1.63
CA ASP A 61 -2.28 8.09 -0.21
C ASP A 61 -1.32 9.09 0.43
N ARG A 62 -0.12 9.23 -0.16
CA ARG A 62 0.89 10.17 0.32
C ARG A 62 0.37 11.61 0.40
N PRO A 63 -0.11 12.25 -0.68
CA PRO A 63 -0.54 13.65 -0.60
C PRO A 63 -1.74 13.85 0.32
N PHE A 64 -2.64 12.86 0.46
CA PHE A 64 -3.76 12.97 1.38
C PHE A 64 -3.32 12.87 2.84
N ILE A 65 -2.44 11.92 3.18
CA ILE A 65 -1.87 11.80 4.53
C ILE A 65 -1.10 13.08 4.89
N GLU A 66 -0.21 13.58 4.01
CA GLU A 66 0.56 14.79 4.23
C GLU A 66 -0.35 16.02 4.45
N ALA A 67 -1.39 16.18 3.62
CA ALA A 67 -2.34 17.28 3.73
C ALA A 67 -3.15 17.20 5.03
N LYS A 68 -3.62 16.01 5.41
CA LYS A 68 -4.39 15.81 6.64
C LYS A 68 -3.55 16.03 7.90
N VAL A 69 -2.34 15.46 7.94
CA VAL A 69 -1.39 15.73 9.04
C VAL A 69 -1.16 17.22 9.18
N LYS A 70 -0.90 17.94 8.08
CA LYS A 70 -0.70 19.39 8.08
C LYS A 70 -1.91 20.16 8.61
N SER A 71 -3.12 19.70 8.29
CA SER A 71 -4.36 20.34 8.79
C SER A 71 -4.59 20.14 10.27
N LEU A 72 -4.19 18.99 10.84
CA LEU A 72 -4.37 18.64 12.24
C LEU A 72 -3.21 19.17 13.12
N CYS A 73 -2.02 19.29 12.55
CA CYS A 73 -0.80 19.69 13.23
C CYS A 73 0.07 20.51 12.28
N ALA A 74 -0.11 21.84 12.30
CA ALA A 74 0.59 22.75 11.38
C ALA A 74 2.12 22.72 11.51
N SER A 75 2.66 22.36 12.68
CA SER A 75 4.10 22.20 12.95
C SER A 75 4.65 20.81 12.65
N CYS A 76 3.77 19.81 12.48
CA CYS A 76 4.20 18.45 12.21
C CYS A 76 4.82 18.30 10.81
N LYS A 77 5.86 17.48 10.73
CA LYS A 77 6.54 17.11 9.48
C LYS A 77 6.27 15.64 9.18
N VAL A 78 6.01 15.32 7.93
CA VAL A 78 5.94 13.95 7.44
C VAL A 78 7.27 13.61 6.77
N LEU A 79 7.96 12.58 7.27
CA LEU A 79 9.18 12.04 6.72
C LEU A 79 8.81 10.82 5.86
N TYR A 80 8.70 11.03 4.56
CA TYR A 80 8.21 10.04 3.62
C TYR A 80 9.32 9.17 3.02
N ASN A 81 9.02 7.86 2.87
CA ASN A 81 9.81 6.91 2.12
C ASN A 81 8.90 5.87 1.43
N ASN A 82 9.39 5.30 0.32
CA ASN A 82 8.73 4.20 -0.39
C ASN A 82 9.70 3.04 -0.56
N ALA A 83 9.26 1.84 -0.22
CA ALA A 83 10.08 0.62 -0.26
C ALA A 83 10.37 0.14 -1.70
N GLN A 84 9.57 0.57 -2.67
CA GLN A 84 9.68 0.17 -4.08
C GLN A 84 9.70 -1.35 -4.27
N GLY A 85 8.82 -2.07 -3.54
CA GLY A 85 8.72 -3.52 -3.65
C GLY A 85 9.83 -4.30 -2.93
N SER A 86 10.51 -3.70 -1.95
CA SER A 86 11.62 -4.37 -1.25
C SER A 86 11.45 -4.31 0.27
N ALA A 87 11.22 -5.46 0.91
CA ALA A 87 11.15 -5.57 2.37
C ALA A 87 12.47 -5.13 3.04
N ALA A 88 13.62 -5.47 2.46
CA ALA A 88 14.91 -5.06 3.00
C ALA A 88 15.10 -3.54 2.95
N LYS A 89 14.70 -2.89 1.86
CA LYS A 89 14.71 -1.44 1.74
C LYS A 89 13.76 -0.78 2.74
N GLN A 90 12.55 -1.35 2.92
CA GLN A 90 11.60 -0.84 3.90
C GLN A 90 12.17 -0.91 5.33
N LYS A 91 12.82 -2.03 5.70
CA LYS A 91 13.50 -2.15 7.01
C LYS A 91 14.56 -1.06 7.19
N GLN A 92 15.43 -0.85 6.20
CA GLN A 92 16.44 0.20 6.27
C GLN A 92 15.83 1.60 6.43
N GLN A 93 14.74 1.88 5.73
CA GLN A 93 14.01 3.15 5.84
C GLN A 93 13.36 3.29 7.21
N PHE A 94 12.80 2.20 7.76
CA PHE A 94 12.24 2.17 9.11
C PHE A 94 13.29 2.50 10.16
N ASP A 95 14.48 1.86 10.09
CA ASP A 95 15.60 2.14 11.00
C ASP A 95 16.08 3.59 10.90
N THR A 96 16.11 4.13 9.69
CA THR A 96 16.46 5.54 9.46
C THR A 96 15.48 6.48 10.17
N LEU A 97 14.17 6.21 10.08
CA LEU A 97 13.16 6.99 10.79
C LEU A 97 13.32 6.90 12.31
N LEU A 98 13.61 5.71 12.85
CA LEU A 98 13.90 5.54 14.28
C LEU A 98 15.13 6.36 14.70
N ALA A 99 16.19 6.35 13.90
CA ALA A 99 17.42 7.11 14.15
C ALA A 99 17.18 8.64 14.06
N GLN A 100 16.26 9.08 13.21
CA GLN A 100 15.83 10.48 13.11
C GLN A 100 14.94 10.94 14.29
N GLY A 101 14.55 10.02 15.17
CA GLY A 101 13.82 10.33 16.39
C GLY A 101 12.33 10.59 16.20
N VAL A 102 11.70 10.10 15.13
CA VAL A 102 10.24 10.16 14.96
C VAL A 102 9.54 9.51 16.15
N LYS A 103 8.33 9.96 16.47
CA LYS A 103 7.53 9.42 17.57
C LYS A 103 6.38 8.52 17.11
N VAL A 104 5.98 8.68 15.86
CA VAL A 104 4.95 7.85 15.24
C VAL A 104 5.41 7.48 13.83
N ILE A 105 5.15 6.26 13.41
CA ILE A 105 5.36 5.78 12.04
C ILE A 105 4.03 5.25 11.50
N ILE A 106 3.57 5.77 10.37
CA ILE A 106 2.51 5.18 9.54
C ILE A 106 3.22 4.19 8.62
N LEU A 107 2.89 2.91 8.75
CA LEU A 107 3.54 1.81 8.05
C LEU A 107 2.53 1.02 7.21
N ASP A 108 2.68 1.07 5.90
CA ASP A 108 2.09 0.10 4.99
C ASP A 108 3.16 -0.95 4.67
N ALA A 109 3.02 -2.13 5.28
CA ALA A 109 4.05 -3.16 5.24
C ALA A 109 4.13 -3.84 3.86
N TYR A 110 5.28 -3.82 3.20
CA TYR A 110 5.49 -4.61 1.99
C TYR A 110 5.38 -6.11 2.27
N ASN A 111 5.99 -6.58 3.35
CA ASN A 111 5.86 -7.93 3.89
C ASN A 111 5.48 -7.82 5.37
N ALA A 112 4.24 -8.10 5.69
CA ALA A 112 3.71 -7.88 7.04
C ALA A 112 4.37 -8.79 8.09
N GLU A 113 4.63 -10.05 7.78
CA GLU A 113 5.21 -10.99 8.74
C GLU A 113 6.63 -10.62 9.15
N SER A 114 7.38 -9.96 8.25
CA SER A 114 8.75 -9.51 8.55
C SER A 114 8.81 -8.35 9.53
N THR A 115 7.69 -7.68 9.84
CA THR A 115 7.69 -6.42 10.60
C THR A 115 7.73 -6.62 12.12
N GLN A 116 7.49 -7.82 12.66
CA GLN A 116 7.37 -8.05 14.09
C GLN A 116 8.54 -7.47 14.90
N GLY A 117 9.77 -7.80 14.50
CA GLY A 117 10.97 -7.31 15.18
C GLY A 117 11.15 -5.79 15.07
N TRP A 118 10.73 -5.19 13.94
CA TRP A 118 10.83 -3.75 13.74
C TRP A 118 9.87 -2.99 14.64
N VAL A 119 8.63 -3.46 14.71
CA VAL A 119 7.57 -2.85 15.54
C VAL A 119 7.88 -3.03 17.02
N GLN A 120 8.45 -4.17 17.43
CA GLN A 120 8.95 -4.38 18.80
C GLN A 120 10.09 -3.41 19.14
N GLU A 121 11.05 -3.22 18.24
CA GLU A 121 12.13 -2.26 18.42
C GLU A 121 11.61 -0.82 18.55
N ALA A 122 10.65 -0.44 17.70
CA ALA A 122 9.99 0.87 17.78
C ALA A 122 9.31 1.07 19.13
N ALA A 123 8.53 0.08 19.59
CA ALA A 123 7.85 0.11 20.90
C ALA A 123 8.83 0.25 22.07
N ALA A 124 9.96 -0.49 22.04
CA ALA A 124 11.02 -0.38 23.05
C ALA A 124 11.64 1.02 23.11
N LYS A 125 11.65 1.75 21.99
CA LYS A 125 12.12 3.16 21.89
C LYS A 125 10.99 4.17 22.15
N GLY A 126 9.78 3.74 22.50
CA GLY A 126 8.62 4.61 22.72
C GLY A 126 8.01 5.17 21.44
N VAL A 127 8.36 4.64 20.28
CA VAL A 127 7.79 5.00 18.98
C VAL A 127 6.55 4.17 18.72
N LYS A 128 5.45 4.85 18.34
CA LYS A 128 4.17 4.20 18.03
C LYS A 128 4.08 3.88 16.54
N VAL A 129 3.53 2.72 16.19
CA VAL A 129 3.29 2.34 14.80
C VAL A 129 1.80 2.28 14.53
N VAL A 130 1.34 3.01 13.53
CA VAL A 130 0.01 2.88 12.92
C VAL A 130 0.17 2.02 11.69
N ALA A 131 -0.41 0.82 11.69
CA ALA A 131 -0.50 0.01 10.49
C ALA A 131 -1.51 0.65 9.52
N TYR A 132 -1.13 0.76 8.27
CA TYR A 132 -1.91 1.38 7.21
C TYR A 132 -2.13 0.38 6.08
N ASP A 133 -3.35 0.22 5.61
CA ASP A 133 -3.77 -0.73 4.59
C ASP A 133 -3.43 -2.19 4.95
N ARG A 134 -2.15 -2.55 5.01
CA ARG A 134 -1.68 -3.89 5.38
C ARG A 134 -1.36 -3.97 6.87
N LEU A 135 -1.94 -4.97 7.56
CA LEU A 135 -1.74 -5.13 8.99
C LEU A 135 -0.33 -5.66 9.28
N ALA A 136 0.54 -4.80 9.78
CA ALA A 136 1.87 -5.18 10.26
C ALA A 136 1.78 -6.09 11.49
N THR A 137 2.76 -6.97 11.67
CA THR A 137 2.90 -7.79 12.89
C THR A 137 3.73 -7.07 13.96
N GLY A 138 3.53 -7.47 15.24
CA GLY A 138 4.12 -6.81 16.40
C GLY A 138 3.17 -5.82 17.07
N PRO A 139 3.58 -5.14 18.16
CA PRO A 139 2.73 -4.29 18.98
C PRO A 139 2.36 -2.97 18.28
N VAL A 140 1.54 -3.05 17.22
CA VAL A 140 1.01 -1.87 16.55
C VAL A 140 0.03 -1.12 17.46
N ALA A 141 0.09 0.21 17.43
CA ALA A 141 -0.74 1.06 18.29
C ALA A 141 -2.17 1.23 17.75
N ALA A 142 -2.34 1.21 16.43
CA ALA A 142 -3.62 1.30 15.76
C ALA A 142 -3.51 0.80 14.30
N TYR A 143 -4.66 0.52 13.69
CA TYR A 143 -4.76 0.06 12.31
C TYR A 143 -5.85 0.79 11.54
N ALA A 144 -5.56 1.20 10.32
CA ALA A 144 -6.49 1.79 9.37
C ALA A 144 -6.49 0.99 8.07
N SER A 145 -7.64 0.44 7.67
CA SER A 145 -7.78 -0.34 6.44
C SER A 145 -9.24 -0.42 6.01
N PHE A 146 -9.52 -1.27 5.05
CA PHE A 146 -10.85 -1.71 4.66
C PHE A 146 -11.17 -3.06 5.33
N ASP A 147 -12.46 -3.42 5.37
CA ASP A 147 -12.85 -4.81 5.66
C ASP A 147 -12.51 -5.67 4.43
N ASN A 148 -11.31 -6.25 4.44
CA ASN A 148 -10.75 -6.93 3.28
C ASN A 148 -11.46 -8.25 2.95
N GLU A 149 -12.02 -8.95 3.94
CA GLU A 149 -12.87 -10.11 3.65
C GLU A 149 -14.15 -9.66 2.92
N LYS A 150 -14.75 -8.56 3.38
CA LYS A 150 -15.90 -7.95 2.71
C LYS A 150 -15.57 -7.46 1.30
N VAL A 151 -14.38 -6.90 1.09
CA VAL A 151 -13.90 -6.54 -0.27
C VAL A 151 -13.86 -7.79 -1.17
N GLY A 152 -13.34 -8.90 -0.69
CA GLY A 152 -13.36 -10.18 -1.42
C GLY A 152 -14.77 -10.68 -1.71
N GLU A 153 -15.70 -10.57 -0.74
CA GLU A 153 -17.11 -10.90 -0.96
C GLU A 153 -17.71 -10.02 -2.07
N LEU A 154 -17.43 -8.72 -2.08
CA LEU A 154 -17.90 -7.81 -3.13
C LEU A 154 -17.32 -8.17 -4.51
N GLN A 155 -16.05 -8.56 -4.60
CA GLN A 155 -15.44 -9.03 -5.84
C GLN A 155 -16.11 -10.32 -6.33
N GLY A 156 -16.32 -11.28 -5.43
CA GLY A 156 -17.00 -12.54 -5.74
C GLY A 156 -18.43 -12.30 -6.25
N GLN A 157 -19.20 -11.45 -5.57
CA GLN A 157 -20.57 -11.12 -5.96
C GLN A 157 -20.62 -10.40 -7.31
N ALA A 158 -19.76 -9.40 -7.52
CA ALA A 158 -19.70 -8.67 -8.78
C ALA A 158 -19.31 -9.60 -9.97
N LEU A 159 -18.50 -10.63 -9.72
CA LEU A 159 -18.17 -11.60 -10.74
C LEU A 159 -19.35 -12.52 -11.07
N LEU A 160 -20.13 -12.95 -10.05
CA LEU A 160 -21.39 -13.67 -10.25
C LEU A 160 -22.40 -12.83 -11.03
N ASP A 161 -22.54 -11.55 -10.69
CA ASP A 161 -23.45 -10.63 -11.38
C ASP A 161 -23.03 -10.46 -12.86
N ALA A 162 -21.72 -10.39 -13.13
CA ALA A 162 -21.21 -10.31 -14.50
C ALA A 162 -21.40 -11.60 -15.32
N LEU A 163 -21.41 -12.77 -14.66
CA LEU A 163 -21.74 -14.05 -15.28
C LEU A 163 -23.25 -14.25 -15.50
N GLY A 164 -24.07 -13.64 -14.63
CA GLY A 164 -25.51 -13.77 -14.67
C GLY A 164 -25.98 -15.23 -14.60
N PRO A 165 -26.96 -15.65 -15.45
CA PRO A 165 -27.51 -17.01 -15.44
C PRO A 165 -26.50 -18.11 -15.73
N GLN A 166 -25.31 -17.80 -16.27
CA GLN A 166 -24.27 -18.78 -16.58
C GLN A 166 -23.42 -19.16 -15.37
N ALA A 167 -23.55 -18.45 -14.25
CA ALA A 167 -22.70 -18.64 -13.06
C ALA A 167 -22.65 -20.11 -12.58
N PRO A 168 -23.77 -20.86 -12.45
CA PRO A 168 -23.73 -22.24 -11.97
C PRO A 168 -22.91 -23.21 -12.83
N ASP A 169 -22.78 -22.90 -14.12
CA ASP A 169 -22.03 -23.74 -15.09
C ASP A 169 -20.62 -23.17 -15.37
N ALA A 170 -20.27 -22.05 -14.77
CA ALA A 170 -19.04 -21.35 -15.06
C ALA A 170 -17.83 -21.93 -14.33
N ASN A 171 -16.77 -22.22 -15.07
CA ASN A 171 -15.43 -22.40 -14.55
C ASN A 171 -14.76 -21.03 -14.42
N ILE A 172 -14.02 -20.81 -13.34
CA ILE A 172 -13.35 -19.53 -13.06
C ILE A 172 -11.85 -19.74 -12.93
N VAL A 173 -11.09 -18.80 -13.49
CA VAL A 173 -9.67 -18.60 -13.20
C VAL A 173 -9.55 -17.55 -12.11
N MET A 174 -8.77 -17.81 -11.05
CA MET A 174 -8.47 -16.87 -9.98
C MET A 174 -6.98 -16.52 -10.00
N ILE A 175 -6.68 -15.21 -10.09
CA ILE A 175 -5.33 -14.68 -9.98
C ILE A 175 -5.30 -13.74 -8.77
N ASN A 176 -4.75 -14.28 -7.68
CA ASN A 176 -4.73 -13.67 -6.35
C ASN A 176 -3.56 -12.69 -6.19
N GLY A 177 -3.55 -11.94 -5.08
CA GLY A 177 -2.46 -11.03 -4.70
C GLY A 177 -1.19 -11.75 -4.24
N ASP A 178 -0.28 -10.99 -3.66
CA ASP A 178 0.96 -11.50 -3.07
C ASP A 178 0.68 -12.15 -1.71
N GLU A 179 1.22 -13.33 -1.48
CA GLU A 179 1.06 -14.09 -0.24
C GLU A 179 1.74 -13.42 0.98
N ALA A 180 2.71 -12.51 0.73
CA ALA A 180 3.34 -11.70 1.77
C ALA A 180 2.43 -10.58 2.33
N ASP A 181 1.31 -10.31 1.64
CA ASP A 181 0.29 -9.35 2.03
C ASP A 181 -0.91 -10.06 2.67
N PRO A 182 -1.19 -9.83 3.96
CA PRO A 182 -2.33 -10.47 4.64
C PRO A 182 -3.69 -10.15 4.00
N ASN A 183 -3.81 -9.00 3.32
CA ASN A 183 -5.03 -8.60 2.64
C ASN A 183 -5.35 -9.56 1.48
N ALA A 184 -4.34 -10.08 0.78
CA ALA A 184 -4.52 -11.01 -0.32
C ALA A 184 -5.25 -12.30 0.13
N ALA A 185 -4.89 -12.82 1.30
CA ALA A 185 -5.57 -13.97 1.89
C ALA A 185 -7.01 -13.66 2.27
N GLN A 186 -7.29 -12.46 2.81
CA GLN A 186 -8.63 -12.01 3.18
C GLN A 186 -9.51 -11.82 1.94
N PHE A 187 -9.01 -11.18 0.88
CA PHE A 187 -9.73 -11.05 -0.40
C PHE A 187 -10.08 -12.40 -1.00
N LYS A 188 -9.12 -13.32 -1.03
CA LYS A 188 -9.33 -14.70 -1.49
C LYS A 188 -10.41 -15.39 -0.68
N THR A 189 -10.34 -15.35 0.66
CA THR A 189 -11.32 -15.94 1.56
C THR A 189 -12.72 -15.39 1.31
N GLY A 190 -12.86 -14.07 1.22
CA GLY A 190 -14.14 -13.42 0.94
C GLY A 190 -14.70 -13.79 -0.42
N ALA A 191 -13.85 -13.85 -1.46
CA ALA A 191 -14.28 -14.26 -2.80
C ALA A 191 -14.78 -15.72 -2.83
N HIS A 192 -14.03 -16.64 -2.23
CA HIS A 192 -14.45 -18.05 -2.11
C HIS A 192 -15.76 -18.22 -1.36
N LYS A 193 -15.94 -17.49 -0.23
CA LYS A 193 -17.17 -17.52 0.55
C LYS A 193 -18.42 -17.20 -0.27
N VAL A 194 -18.29 -16.39 -1.31
CA VAL A 194 -19.40 -16.02 -2.21
C VAL A 194 -19.47 -16.92 -3.44
N LEU A 195 -18.34 -17.29 -4.01
CA LEU A 195 -18.27 -18.04 -5.28
C LEU A 195 -18.55 -19.54 -5.09
N ASP A 196 -18.02 -20.14 -4.02
CA ASP A 196 -18.13 -21.58 -3.79
C ASP A 196 -19.59 -22.01 -3.64
N GLY A 197 -19.95 -23.04 -4.38
CA GLY A 197 -21.33 -23.55 -4.48
C GLY A 197 -22.26 -22.74 -5.39
N LYS A 198 -21.83 -21.58 -5.93
CA LYS A 198 -22.60 -20.78 -6.89
C LYS A 198 -22.02 -20.81 -8.30
N ILE A 199 -20.80 -21.27 -8.46
CA ILE A 199 -20.14 -21.55 -9.73
C ILE A 199 -19.89 -23.04 -9.86
N LYS A 200 -19.52 -23.48 -11.06
CA LYS A 200 -19.15 -24.87 -11.26
C LYS A 200 -17.85 -25.21 -10.55
N LYS A 201 -16.78 -24.43 -10.78
CA LYS A 201 -15.48 -24.67 -10.16
C LYS A 201 -14.50 -23.54 -10.40
N VAL A 202 -13.59 -23.30 -9.45
CA VAL A 202 -12.31 -22.64 -9.69
C VAL A 202 -11.35 -23.67 -10.30
N VAL A 203 -11.02 -23.52 -11.59
CA VAL A 203 -10.24 -24.51 -12.36
C VAL A 203 -8.74 -24.18 -12.43
N TYR A 204 -8.39 -22.96 -12.11
CA TYR A 204 -7.01 -22.47 -12.02
C TYR A 204 -6.93 -21.37 -10.97
N GLU A 205 -6.02 -21.51 -10.02
CA GLU A 205 -5.82 -20.53 -8.96
C GLU A 205 -4.34 -20.36 -8.68
N GLN A 206 -3.84 -19.14 -8.81
CA GLN A 206 -2.43 -18.80 -8.61
C GLN A 206 -2.28 -17.38 -8.05
N SER A 207 -1.15 -17.13 -7.37
CA SER A 207 -0.74 -15.77 -7.03
C SER A 207 -0.19 -15.02 -8.24
N GLY A 208 -0.65 -13.79 -8.45
CA GLY A 208 -0.09 -12.82 -9.39
C GLY A 208 0.95 -11.90 -8.74
N GLN A 209 1.20 -12.06 -7.43
CA GLN A 209 2.25 -11.35 -6.66
C GLN A 209 2.14 -9.81 -6.72
N TRP A 210 0.95 -9.29 -6.92
CA TRP A 210 0.70 -7.86 -7.20
C TRP A 210 1.52 -7.33 -8.39
N ASP A 211 2.03 -8.21 -9.26
CA ASP A 211 2.85 -7.87 -10.42
C ASP A 211 2.07 -8.12 -11.72
N PRO A 212 1.82 -7.08 -12.54
CA PRO A 212 1.12 -7.22 -13.82
C PRO A 212 1.81 -8.20 -14.78
N ILE A 213 3.14 -8.28 -14.78
CA ILE A 213 3.88 -9.19 -15.65
C ILE A 213 3.63 -10.65 -15.21
N VAL A 214 3.73 -10.93 -13.92
CA VAL A 214 3.46 -12.24 -13.35
C VAL A 214 2.01 -12.64 -13.61
N ALA A 215 1.06 -11.74 -13.38
CA ALA A 215 -0.36 -11.98 -13.62
C ALA A 215 -0.66 -12.32 -15.10
N GLY A 216 -0.04 -11.59 -16.04
CA GLY A 216 -0.12 -11.89 -17.47
C GLY A 216 0.43 -13.27 -17.80
N GLN A 217 1.57 -13.67 -17.23
CA GLN A 217 2.15 -15.01 -17.39
C GLN A 217 1.24 -16.11 -16.83
N LYS A 218 0.59 -15.87 -15.65
CA LYS A 218 -0.37 -16.82 -15.07
C LYS A 218 -1.62 -16.95 -15.94
N ALA A 219 -2.10 -15.85 -16.52
CA ALA A 219 -3.20 -15.89 -17.49
C ALA A 219 -2.84 -16.69 -18.75
N ALA A 220 -1.63 -16.50 -19.30
CA ALA A 220 -1.13 -17.29 -20.42
C ALA A 220 -1.05 -18.79 -20.09
N ALA A 221 -0.57 -19.14 -18.90
CA ALA A 221 -0.51 -20.52 -18.42
C ALA A 221 -1.92 -21.12 -18.27
N ALA A 222 -2.88 -20.37 -17.72
CA ALA A 222 -4.27 -20.79 -17.62
C ALA A 222 -4.86 -21.08 -19.02
N VAL A 223 -4.66 -20.20 -20.00
CA VAL A 223 -5.10 -20.40 -21.39
C VAL A 223 -4.47 -21.65 -22.01
N THR A 224 -3.19 -21.86 -21.78
CA THR A 224 -2.47 -23.04 -22.29
C THR A 224 -3.02 -24.33 -21.68
N GLN A 225 -3.28 -24.35 -20.37
CA GLN A 225 -3.73 -25.52 -19.64
C GLN A 225 -5.20 -25.86 -19.92
N LEU A 226 -6.06 -24.85 -20.01
CA LEU A 226 -7.50 -25.03 -20.05
C LEU A 226 -8.10 -24.91 -21.46
N GLY A 227 -7.37 -24.32 -22.39
CA GLY A 227 -7.86 -23.92 -23.70
C GLY A 227 -8.80 -22.71 -23.65
N LYS A 228 -9.16 -22.22 -24.85
CA LYS A 228 -9.94 -20.96 -24.99
C LYS A 228 -11.33 -21.00 -24.35
N ASN A 229 -11.94 -22.16 -24.26
CA ASN A 229 -13.31 -22.36 -23.75
C ASN A 229 -13.32 -22.97 -22.33
N GLY A 230 -12.15 -23.16 -21.70
CA GLY A 230 -12.03 -23.89 -20.45
C GLY A 230 -12.51 -23.11 -19.21
N PHE A 231 -12.74 -21.80 -19.35
CA PHE A 231 -13.25 -20.93 -18.30
C PHE A 231 -14.13 -19.80 -18.85
N GLN A 232 -15.01 -19.26 -18.01
CA GLN A 232 -16.03 -18.28 -18.39
C GLN A 232 -15.84 -16.92 -17.69
N ALA A 233 -14.96 -16.83 -16.68
CA ALA A 233 -14.62 -15.56 -16.03
C ALA A 233 -13.23 -15.63 -15.40
N VAL A 234 -12.66 -14.44 -15.12
CA VAL A 234 -11.40 -14.33 -14.39
C VAL A 234 -11.60 -13.37 -13.20
N TYR A 235 -11.33 -13.89 -12.00
CA TYR A 235 -11.09 -13.06 -10.83
C TYR A 235 -9.65 -12.55 -10.89
N SER A 236 -9.48 -11.25 -10.83
CA SER A 236 -8.19 -10.60 -10.61
C SER A 236 -8.22 -9.81 -9.31
N ALA A 237 -7.28 -10.04 -8.42
CA ALA A 237 -7.30 -9.41 -7.11
C ALA A 237 -7.10 -7.90 -7.16
N ASN A 238 -6.53 -7.32 -8.24
CA ASN A 238 -6.49 -5.87 -8.45
C ASN A 238 -6.50 -5.47 -9.94
N ASP A 239 -6.62 -4.15 -10.18
CA ASP A 239 -6.75 -3.56 -11.52
C ASP A 239 -5.46 -3.57 -12.34
N GLY A 240 -4.30 -3.43 -11.68
CA GLY A 240 -3.00 -3.50 -12.36
C GLY A 240 -2.78 -4.88 -12.98
N MET A 241 -3.07 -5.95 -12.23
CA MET A 241 -3.05 -7.31 -12.74
C MET A 241 -4.15 -7.56 -13.79
N ALA A 242 -5.37 -7.03 -13.56
CA ALA A 242 -6.49 -7.19 -14.49
C ALA A 242 -6.14 -6.66 -15.90
N GLY A 243 -5.46 -5.53 -16.00
CA GLY A 243 -5.03 -4.96 -17.30
C GLY A 243 -4.13 -5.92 -18.08
N ALA A 244 -3.14 -6.52 -17.44
CA ALA A 244 -2.25 -7.48 -18.06
C ALA A 244 -2.97 -8.80 -18.44
N ILE A 245 -3.86 -9.28 -17.57
CA ILE A 245 -4.70 -10.45 -17.83
C ILE A 245 -5.59 -10.20 -19.05
N ILE A 246 -6.28 -9.06 -19.11
CA ILE A 246 -7.15 -8.69 -20.25
C ILE A 246 -6.34 -8.65 -21.55
N THR A 247 -5.16 -8.03 -21.55
CA THR A 247 -4.26 -7.97 -22.71
C THR A 247 -3.89 -9.37 -23.19
N GLN A 248 -3.55 -10.27 -22.27
CA GLN A 248 -3.21 -11.66 -22.61
C GLN A 248 -4.41 -12.45 -23.19
N LEU A 249 -5.59 -12.25 -22.62
CA LEU A 249 -6.83 -12.90 -23.10
C LEU A 249 -7.22 -12.39 -24.49
N GLN A 250 -7.18 -11.08 -24.72
CA GLN A 250 -7.45 -10.46 -26.02
C GLN A 250 -6.47 -10.97 -27.10
N GLY A 251 -5.18 -11.05 -26.79
CA GLY A 251 -4.17 -11.63 -27.68
C GLY A 251 -4.43 -13.10 -28.02
N SER A 252 -5.14 -13.82 -27.15
CA SER A 252 -5.58 -15.21 -27.38
C SER A 252 -6.96 -15.33 -28.05
N GLY A 253 -7.63 -14.19 -28.33
CA GLY A 253 -8.99 -14.15 -28.88
C GLY A 253 -10.06 -14.62 -27.88
N ILE A 254 -9.84 -14.41 -26.58
CA ILE A 254 -10.75 -14.77 -25.49
C ILE A 254 -11.38 -13.48 -24.95
N LYS A 255 -12.71 -13.47 -24.81
CA LYS A 255 -13.47 -12.39 -24.20
C LYS A 255 -14.39 -12.96 -23.12
N VAL A 256 -14.00 -12.77 -21.87
CA VAL A 256 -14.76 -13.20 -20.68
C VAL A 256 -14.77 -12.05 -19.66
N PRO A 257 -15.73 -12.00 -18.73
CA PRO A 257 -15.69 -11.02 -17.62
C PRO A 257 -14.39 -11.14 -16.83
N VAL A 258 -13.72 -10.00 -16.62
CA VAL A 258 -12.55 -9.87 -15.74
C VAL A 258 -12.87 -8.83 -14.70
N GLY A 259 -12.72 -9.17 -13.42
CA GLY A 259 -12.87 -8.26 -12.28
C GLY A 259 -11.57 -7.58 -11.92
N GLY A 260 -11.67 -6.61 -10.99
CA GLY A 260 -10.51 -5.92 -10.43
C GLY A 260 -10.82 -5.27 -9.09
N GLN A 261 -9.87 -4.49 -8.57
CA GLN A 261 -9.95 -3.73 -7.33
C GLN A 261 -9.01 -2.54 -7.44
N ASP A 262 -9.31 -1.47 -6.71
CA ASP A 262 -8.60 -0.21 -6.51
C ASP A 262 -9.12 0.97 -7.35
N ALA A 263 -10.00 0.75 -8.30
CA ALA A 263 -10.57 1.78 -9.16
C ALA A 263 -9.49 2.64 -9.86
N GLY A 264 -8.43 2.01 -10.37
CA GLY A 264 -7.40 2.69 -11.14
C GLY A 264 -7.98 3.39 -12.37
N LEU A 265 -7.41 4.53 -12.78
CA LEU A 265 -7.94 5.31 -13.92
C LEU A 265 -8.06 4.47 -15.19
N ASP A 266 -7.04 3.69 -15.50
CA ASP A 266 -7.01 2.78 -16.62
C ASP A 266 -8.06 1.65 -16.53
N ALA A 267 -8.36 1.19 -15.31
CA ALA A 267 -9.42 0.21 -15.07
C ALA A 267 -10.80 0.84 -15.28
N ILE A 268 -11.04 2.07 -14.79
CA ILE A 268 -12.27 2.80 -15.06
C ILE A 268 -12.47 3.00 -16.56
N GLN A 269 -11.41 3.32 -17.31
CA GLN A 269 -11.43 3.42 -18.76
C GLN A 269 -11.76 2.08 -19.43
N ARG A 270 -11.16 0.96 -18.98
CA ARG A 270 -11.50 -0.39 -19.46
C ARG A 270 -12.95 -0.76 -19.15
N ILE A 271 -13.48 -0.37 -17.98
CA ILE A 271 -14.87 -0.60 -17.61
C ILE A 271 -15.81 0.21 -18.53
N VAL A 272 -15.52 1.48 -18.79
CA VAL A 272 -16.28 2.30 -19.75
C VAL A 272 -16.30 1.66 -21.12
N ASN A 273 -15.16 1.15 -21.58
CA ASN A 273 -15.01 0.49 -22.88
C ASN A 273 -15.64 -0.92 -22.93
N GLY A 274 -15.87 -1.56 -21.79
CA GLY A 274 -16.41 -2.92 -21.68
C GLY A 274 -15.37 -4.04 -21.79
N ASP A 275 -14.10 -3.72 -21.55
CA ASP A 275 -12.98 -4.66 -21.50
C ASP A 275 -12.80 -5.26 -20.09
N GLN A 276 -13.16 -4.51 -19.04
CA GLN A 276 -13.20 -4.97 -17.65
C GLN A 276 -14.64 -4.88 -17.14
N ALA A 277 -15.09 -5.90 -16.37
CA ALA A 277 -16.48 -5.98 -15.93
C ALA A 277 -16.77 -5.02 -14.76
N PHE A 278 -15.87 -4.96 -13.79
CA PHE A 278 -16.00 -4.15 -12.58
C PHE A 278 -14.64 -3.91 -11.92
N THR A 279 -14.63 -2.98 -10.98
CA THR A 279 -13.58 -2.83 -9.97
C THR A 279 -14.19 -2.58 -8.59
N ILE A 280 -13.44 -2.83 -7.52
CA ILE A 280 -13.85 -2.45 -6.17
C ILE A 280 -13.15 -1.14 -5.81
N TYR A 281 -13.95 -0.11 -5.58
CA TYR A 281 -13.50 1.21 -5.17
C TYR A 281 -13.30 1.24 -3.66
N LYS A 282 -12.06 1.42 -3.26
CA LYS A 282 -11.61 1.70 -1.90
C LYS A 282 -11.27 3.19 -1.82
N ALA A 283 -12.07 3.98 -1.13
CA ALA A 283 -11.90 5.43 -1.09
C ALA A 283 -10.60 5.81 -0.34
N TYR A 284 -9.58 6.25 -1.08
CA TYR A 284 -8.24 6.53 -0.53
C TYR A 284 -8.21 7.69 0.46
N ARG A 285 -8.95 8.78 0.19
CA ARG A 285 -8.96 9.94 1.06
C ARG A 285 -9.46 9.62 2.47
N PRO A 286 -10.62 8.97 2.69
CA PRO A 286 -11.05 8.60 4.04
C PRO A 286 -10.05 7.68 4.77
N LEU A 287 -9.38 6.77 4.04
CA LEU A 287 -8.38 5.89 4.62
C LEU A 287 -7.14 6.68 5.06
N ALA A 288 -6.61 7.53 4.18
CA ALA A 288 -5.47 8.40 4.45
C ALA A 288 -5.75 9.37 5.60
N ASP A 289 -6.94 10.00 5.60
CA ASP A 289 -7.39 10.89 6.66
C ASP A 289 -7.44 10.16 8.01
N THR A 290 -7.97 8.93 8.04
CA THR A 290 -8.02 8.08 9.24
C THR A 290 -6.62 7.78 9.78
N ALA A 291 -5.69 7.36 8.93
CA ALA A 291 -4.32 7.06 9.36
C ALA A 291 -3.60 8.31 9.90
N ALA A 292 -3.80 9.45 9.26
CA ALA A 292 -3.26 10.73 9.72
C ALA A 292 -3.84 11.16 11.08
N GLU A 293 -5.15 11.00 11.29
CA GLU A 293 -5.81 11.28 12.58
C GLU A 293 -5.24 10.38 13.68
N LEU A 294 -5.19 9.06 13.46
CA LEU A 294 -4.60 8.12 14.41
C LEU A 294 -3.15 8.48 14.75
N ALA A 295 -2.35 8.84 13.74
CA ALA A 295 -0.95 9.18 13.96
C ALA A 295 -0.78 10.50 14.75
N VAL A 296 -1.57 11.52 14.45
CA VAL A 296 -1.53 12.79 15.16
C VAL A 296 -2.05 12.65 16.60
N ASP A 297 -3.12 11.88 16.83
CA ASP A 297 -3.63 11.62 18.17
C ASP A 297 -2.61 10.88 19.03
N LEU A 298 -1.95 9.85 18.49
CA LEU A 298 -0.86 9.13 19.18
C LEU A 298 0.34 10.04 19.46
N LEU A 299 0.70 10.93 18.52
CA LEU A 299 1.77 11.90 18.71
C LEU A 299 1.47 12.88 19.85
N GLN A 300 0.20 13.27 19.98
CA GLN A 300 -0.29 14.17 21.03
C GLN A 300 -0.63 13.45 22.34
N GLY A 301 -0.43 12.13 22.43
CA GLY A 301 -0.74 11.35 23.62
C GLY A 301 -2.25 11.17 23.89
N LYS A 302 -3.09 11.37 22.86
CA LYS A 302 -4.54 11.18 22.95
C LYS A 302 -4.93 9.71 22.78
N ASP A 303 -6.13 9.36 23.25
CA ASP A 303 -6.77 8.06 23.01
C ASP A 303 -7.25 7.98 21.54
N VAL A 304 -6.98 6.87 20.88
CA VAL A 304 -7.37 6.61 19.48
C VAL A 304 -8.80 6.06 19.33
N LYS A 305 -9.51 5.77 20.43
CA LYS A 305 -10.84 5.12 20.40
C LYS A 305 -11.93 5.96 19.71
N SER A 306 -11.75 7.28 19.64
CA SER A 306 -12.66 8.15 18.88
C SER A 306 -12.60 7.90 17.37
N VAL A 307 -11.47 7.43 16.87
CA VAL A 307 -11.20 7.12 15.46
C VAL A 307 -11.26 5.62 15.21
N ALA A 308 -10.53 4.84 16.02
CA ALA A 308 -10.50 3.37 15.96
C ALA A 308 -11.74 2.79 16.63
N THR A 309 -12.80 2.58 15.86
CA THR A 309 -14.14 2.19 16.36
C THR A 309 -14.36 0.68 16.50
N THR A 310 -13.37 -0.13 16.13
CA THR A 310 -13.35 -1.59 16.25
C THR A 310 -11.98 -2.09 16.68
N THR A 311 -11.82 -3.40 16.78
CA THR A 311 -10.53 -4.05 17.00
C THR A 311 -10.32 -5.17 15.99
N VAL A 312 -9.06 -5.48 15.71
CA VAL A 312 -8.65 -6.63 14.91
C VAL A 312 -7.56 -7.41 15.61
N ASP A 313 -7.38 -8.65 15.21
CA ASP A 313 -6.29 -9.51 15.66
C ASP A 313 -5.25 -9.65 14.53
N SER A 314 -3.96 -9.61 14.87
CA SER A 314 -2.89 -10.09 14.01
C SER A 314 -2.42 -11.49 14.46
N SER A 315 -1.44 -12.05 13.75
CA SER A 315 -0.80 -13.30 14.17
C SER A 315 -0.01 -13.17 15.48
N THR A 316 0.34 -11.94 15.89
CA THR A 316 1.21 -11.66 17.04
C THR A 316 0.53 -10.87 18.16
N ASP A 317 -0.55 -10.15 17.86
CA ASP A 317 -1.23 -9.28 18.81
C ASP A 317 -2.75 -9.38 18.71
N LYS A 318 -3.45 -9.11 19.83
CA LYS A 318 -4.89 -9.18 19.93
C LYS A 318 -5.50 -7.83 20.27
N ASN A 319 -6.77 -7.63 19.83
CA ASN A 319 -7.55 -6.43 20.12
C ASN A 319 -6.84 -5.12 19.70
N ILE A 320 -6.15 -5.13 18.59
CA ILE A 320 -5.52 -3.94 18.02
C ILE A 320 -6.61 -2.93 17.66
N PRO A 321 -6.59 -1.69 18.21
CA PRO A 321 -7.56 -0.66 17.85
C PRO A 321 -7.56 -0.42 16.34
N ALA A 322 -8.72 -0.46 15.70
CA ALA A 322 -8.82 -0.40 14.24
C ALA A 322 -9.97 0.47 13.75
N LYS A 323 -9.79 1.04 12.58
CA LYS A 323 -10.84 1.59 11.72
C LYS A 323 -10.86 0.83 10.42
N LEU A 324 -11.95 0.12 10.17
CA LEU A 324 -12.19 -0.55 8.90
C LEU A 324 -13.24 0.23 8.12
N LEU A 325 -12.93 0.54 6.86
CA LEU A 325 -13.78 1.31 5.96
C LEU A 325 -14.51 0.39 5.00
N ASP A 326 -15.66 0.86 4.51
CA ASP A 326 -16.43 0.17 3.48
C ASP A 326 -15.86 0.44 2.09
N ALA A 327 -16.03 -0.53 1.20
CA ALA A 327 -15.71 -0.44 -0.21
C ALA A 327 -16.98 -0.52 -1.07
N LYS A 328 -16.90 -0.11 -2.35
CA LYS A 328 -18.03 -0.08 -3.28
C LYS A 328 -17.69 -0.81 -4.58
N VAL A 329 -18.61 -1.57 -5.13
CA VAL A 329 -18.49 -2.10 -6.49
C VAL A 329 -18.71 -0.96 -7.49
N VAL A 330 -17.78 -0.82 -8.44
CA VAL A 330 -17.89 0.10 -9.58
C VAL A 330 -18.01 -0.70 -10.86
N THR A 331 -19.10 -0.43 -11.56
CA THR A 331 -19.40 -0.93 -12.89
C THR A 331 -19.64 0.24 -13.83
N LYS A 332 -19.78 -0.01 -15.13
CA LYS A 332 -20.14 1.04 -16.11
C LYS A 332 -21.36 1.86 -15.71
N ALA A 333 -22.32 1.25 -14.99
CA ALA A 333 -23.58 1.89 -14.61
C ALA A 333 -23.47 2.95 -13.51
N ASN A 334 -22.41 2.92 -12.68
CA ASN A 334 -22.31 3.78 -11.49
C ASN A 334 -20.99 4.56 -11.34
N ILE A 335 -20.21 4.68 -12.41
CA ILE A 335 -18.95 5.47 -12.40
C ILE A 335 -19.20 6.90 -11.95
N ALA A 336 -20.24 7.56 -12.47
CA ALA A 336 -20.57 8.95 -12.13
C ALA A 336 -20.91 9.11 -10.63
N GLN A 337 -21.65 8.16 -10.05
CA GLN A 337 -22.12 8.17 -8.67
C GLN A 337 -21.10 7.68 -7.65
N THR A 338 -19.97 7.18 -8.13
CA THR A 338 -18.88 6.65 -7.29
C THR A 338 -17.62 7.49 -7.46
N VAL A 339 -16.69 7.09 -8.31
CA VAL A 339 -15.36 7.69 -8.44
C VAL A 339 -15.38 9.15 -8.90
N ILE A 340 -16.39 9.58 -9.67
CA ILE A 340 -16.52 11.00 -10.07
C ILE A 340 -17.14 11.80 -8.93
N ALA A 341 -18.24 11.33 -8.34
CA ALA A 341 -18.93 12.03 -7.25
C ALA A 341 -18.03 12.21 -6.02
N ASP A 342 -17.19 11.21 -5.70
CA ASP A 342 -16.24 11.27 -4.60
C ASP A 342 -14.97 12.09 -4.96
N GLY A 343 -14.86 12.59 -6.19
CA GLY A 343 -13.76 13.44 -6.66
C GLY A 343 -12.43 12.71 -6.84
N LEU A 344 -12.44 11.37 -6.99
CA LEU A 344 -11.24 10.60 -7.29
C LEU A 344 -10.72 10.96 -8.69
N TYR A 345 -11.65 11.03 -9.68
CA TYR A 345 -11.38 11.43 -11.05
C TYR A 345 -12.40 12.42 -11.54
N LYS A 346 -12.01 13.29 -12.48
CA LYS A 346 -12.95 14.08 -13.30
C LYS A 346 -13.41 13.25 -14.49
N ALA A 347 -14.59 13.56 -15.02
CA ALA A 347 -15.04 12.93 -16.25
C ALA A 347 -14.03 13.12 -17.40
N SER A 348 -13.35 14.27 -17.48
CA SER A 348 -12.31 14.56 -18.48
C SER A 348 -11.08 13.65 -18.38
N ASP A 349 -10.76 13.15 -17.17
CA ASP A 349 -9.61 12.25 -16.97
C ASP A 349 -9.94 10.86 -17.50
N ILE A 350 -11.20 10.43 -17.36
CA ILE A 350 -11.70 9.13 -17.84
C ILE A 350 -11.95 9.19 -19.35
N CYS A 351 -12.63 10.25 -19.82
CA CYS A 351 -13.15 10.38 -21.16
C CYS A 351 -12.18 11.09 -22.10
N THR A 352 -10.96 10.53 -22.22
CA THR A 352 -9.98 10.98 -23.23
C THR A 352 -10.47 10.68 -24.64
N ALA A 353 -9.75 11.16 -25.67
CA ALA A 353 -10.13 10.97 -27.07
C ALA A 353 -10.43 9.50 -27.42
N ASP A 354 -9.63 8.57 -26.89
CA ASP A 354 -9.77 7.13 -27.16
C ASP A 354 -11.04 6.52 -26.54
N TYR A 355 -11.57 7.13 -25.48
CA TYR A 355 -12.75 6.64 -24.75
C TYR A 355 -14.00 7.49 -24.97
N ALA A 356 -13.93 8.56 -25.77
CA ALA A 356 -14.99 9.55 -25.94
C ALA A 356 -16.34 8.91 -26.36
N ALA A 357 -16.32 7.98 -27.34
CA ALA A 357 -17.52 7.28 -27.80
C ALA A 357 -18.13 6.39 -26.69
N ALA A 358 -17.28 5.65 -25.98
CA ALA A 358 -17.71 4.76 -24.90
C ALA A 358 -18.26 5.57 -23.69
N CYS A 359 -17.65 6.70 -23.36
CA CYS A 359 -18.12 7.65 -22.35
C CYS A 359 -19.50 8.25 -22.72
N THR A 360 -19.67 8.67 -23.96
CA THR A 360 -20.97 9.18 -24.43
C THR A 360 -22.05 8.12 -24.29
N ALA A 361 -21.77 6.88 -24.67
CA ALA A 361 -22.69 5.75 -24.50
C ALA A 361 -22.98 5.41 -23.02
N ALA A 362 -22.03 5.71 -22.11
CA ALA A 362 -22.18 5.54 -20.67
C ALA A 362 -22.83 6.76 -19.96
N GLY A 363 -23.15 7.84 -20.70
CA GLY A 363 -23.72 9.07 -20.12
C GLY A 363 -22.72 9.89 -19.28
N LEU A 364 -21.42 9.64 -19.43
CA LEU A 364 -20.35 10.42 -18.81
C LEU A 364 -20.05 11.64 -19.70
N LYS A 365 -20.13 12.84 -19.12
CA LYS A 365 -19.93 14.12 -19.80
C LYS A 365 -18.80 14.91 -19.13
#